data_0b1b2062df40c2a19024496518af9a55
#
_entry.id   0b1b2062df40c2a19024496518af9a55
#
_cell.length_a   1.000
_cell.length_b   1.000
_cell.length_c   1.000
_cell.angle_alpha   90.00
_cell.angle_beta   90.00
_cell.angle_gamma   90.00
#
_symmetry.space_group_name_H-M   'P 1'
#
loop_
_entity.id
_entity.type
_entity.pdbx_description
1 polymer ?
#
loop_
_entity_poly.entity_id
_entity_poly.type
_entity_poly.pdbx_seq_one_letter_code
_entity_poly.pdbx_strand_id
1 'polypeptide(L)'
;EVLEGILGKYFAGATLGDCEVPTMVTSYDIQNRRTVFLKSWHADHQPVLCRDAARATSAAPTYFEPKPLDTGDPTSVLIDGGIFMNSPSVSAYAEARKLFPEDPIAVLSLGTGELTRPIAFEEARTWGSALWVMSLLDCMFDGVSKAADHQMQLFLGERYQRLQATLETASDDMDDASEENI
;
A
#
# COMPACT_ATOMS: atom_id res chain seq x y z
N GLU A 1 8.46 6.94 16.58
CA GLU A 1 8.04 8.12 17.40
C GLU A 1 7.75 9.36 16.54
N VAL A 2 8.62 9.74 15.58
CA VAL A 2 8.39 10.95 14.74
C VAL A 2 7.14 10.80 13.88
N LEU A 3 7.03 9.69 13.13
CA LEU A 3 5.86 9.40 12.29
C LEU A 3 4.56 9.37 13.11
N GLU A 4 4.56 8.73 14.25
CA GLU A 4 3.39 8.65 15.14
C GLU A 4 2.98 10.03 15.67
N GLY A 5 3.96 10.91 15.97
CA GLY A 5 3.70 12.29 16.34
C GLY A 5 3.04 13.11 15.22
N ILE A 6 3.47 12.90 13.96
CA ILE A 6 2.89 13.54 12.77
C ILE A 6 1.47 13.01 12.54
N LEU A 7 1.27 11.69 12.53
CA LEU A 7 -0.04 11.08 12.35
C LEU A 7 -1.03 11.52 13.45
N GLY A 8 -0.55 11.62 14.70
CA GLY A 8 -1.34 12.13 15.82
C GLY A 8 -1.79 13.58 15.63
N LYS A 9 -0.98 14.42 15.00
CA LYS A 9 -1.31 15.80 14.67
C LYS A 9 -2.41 15.90 13.60
N TYR A 10 -2.33 15.08 12.54
CA TYR A 10 -3.28 15.14 11.43
C TYR A 10 -4.61 14.45 11.73
N PHE A 11 -4.56 13.28 12.35
CA PHE A 11 -5.76 12.47 12.58
C PHE A 11 -6.38 12.68 13.97
N ALA A 12 -5.63 13.25 14.92
CA ALA A 12 -6.09 13.46 16.30
C ALA A 12 -6.74 12.18 16.88
N GLY A 13 -8.03 12.24 17.20
CA GLY A 13 -8.83 11.13 17.73
C GLY A 13 -9.78 10.50 16.71
N ALA A 14 -9.69 10.87 15.42
CA ALA A 14 -10.57 10.34 14.40
C ALA A 14 -10.41 8.82 14.23
N THR A 15 -11.51 8.13 14.07
CA THR A 15 -11.59 6.69 13.83
C THR A 15 -11.94 6.40 12.36
N LEU A 16 -11.78 5.16 11.94
CA LEU A 16 -12.24 4.75 10.61
C LEU A 16 -13.76 4.93 10.44
N GLY A 17 -14.53 4.81 11.52
CA GLY A 17 -15.97 5.06 11.51
C GLY A 17 -16.35 6.52 11.27
N ASP A 18 -15.44 7.47 11.49
CA ASP A 18 -15.65 8.90 11.24
C ASP A 18 -15.36 9.30 9.79
N CYS A 19 -14.90 8.37 8.94
CA CYS A 19 -14.63 8.65 7.53
C CYS A 19 -15.93 9.01 6.78
N GLU A 20 -15.96 10.16 6.13
CA GLU A 20 -17.13 10.63 5.36
C GLU A 20 -17.44 9.78 4.12
N VAL A 21 -16.43 9.08 3.60
CA VAL A 21 -16.56 8.17 2.45
C VAL A 21 -16.06 6.79 2.82
N PRO A 22 -16.55 5.71 2.17
CA PRO A 22 -16.02 4.38 2.37
C PRO A 22 -14.51 4.33 2.12
N THR A 23 -13.75 4.11 3.18
CA THR A 23 -12.28 4.10 3.17
C THR A 23 -11.77 2.72 3.51
N MET A 24 -10.81 2.23 2.72
CA MET A 24 -10.13 0.96 2.95
C MET A 24 -8.62 1.17 3.05
N VAL A 25 -8.01 0.56 4.05
CA VAL A 25 -6.55 0.58 4.28
C VAL A 25 -6.05 -0.86 4.32
N THR A 26 -4.92 -1.13 3.69
CA THR A 26 -4.36 -2.49 3.56
C THR A 26 -3.15 -2.67 4.48
N SER A 27 -3.06 -3.82 5.12
CA SER A 27 -1.90 -4.24 5.93
C SER A 27 -1.76 -5.76 5.89
N TYR A 28 -0.61 -6.26 6.28
CA TYR A 28 -0.37 -7.70 6.41
C TYR A 28 -0.11 -8.07 7.87
N ASP A 29 -0.87 -9.02 8.38
CA ASP A 29 -0.73 -9.55 9.74
C ASP A 29 0.32 -10.67 9.74
N ILE A 30 1.50 -10.38 10.30
CA ILE A 30 2.61 -11.33 10.36
C ILE A 30 2.40 -12.42 11.42
N GLN A 31 1.63 -12.12 12.47
CA GLN A 31 1.33 -13.06 13.54
C GLN A 31 0.40 -14.16 13.05
N ASN A 32 -0.67 -13.77 12.37
CA ASN A 32 -1.72 -14.67 11.90
C ASN A 32 -1.55 -15.07 10.41
N ARG A 33 -0.51 -14.57 9.75
CA ARG A 33 -0.18 -14.89 8.34
C ARG A 33 -1.33 -14.63 7.38
N ARG A 34 -1.96 -13.46 7.48
CA ARG A 34 -3.13 -13.08 6.67
C ARG A 34 -3.06 -11.65 6.15
N THR A 35 -3.72 -11.41 5.03
CA THR A 35 -3.98 -10.05 4.54
C THR A 35 -5.07 -9.40 5.38
N VAL A 36 -4.90 -8.13 5.70
CA VAL A 36 -5.85 -7.33 6.47
C VAL A 36 -6.33 -6.16 5.63
N PHE A 37 -7.65 -6.00 5.57
CA PHE A 37 -8.32 -4.87 4.92
C PHE A 37 -9.13 -4.14 6.00
N LEU A 38 -8.59 -3.06 6.53
CA LEU A 38 -9.30 -2.20 7.46
C LEU A 38 -10.31 -1.37 6.69
N LYS A 39 -11.59 -1.50 7.02
CA LYS A 39 -12.70 -0.91 6.24
C LYS A 39 -13.57 -0.05 7.14
N SER A 40 -13.80 1.20 6.79
CA SER A 40 -14.61 2.14 7.57
C SER A 40 -16.08 1.71 7.73
N TRP A 41 -16.57 0.85 6.85
CA TRP A 41 -17.94 0.30 6.88
C TRP A 41 -18.07 -1.04 7.61
N HIS A 42 -16.96 -1.59 8.14
CA HIS A 42 -16.99 -2.84 8.88
C HIS A 42 -17.03 -2.56 10.38
N ALA A 43 -18.00 -3.14 11.09
CA ALA A 43 -18.26 -2.82 12.50
C ALA A 43 -17.02 -2.99 13.40
N ASP A 44 -16.23 -4.06 13.22
CA ASP A 44 -15.04 -4.33 14.02
C ASP A 44 -13.90 -3.37 13.74
N HIS A 45 -13.90 -2.69 12.56
CA HIS A 45 -12.85 -1.76 12.18
C HIS A 45 -13.21 -0.29 12.48
N GLN A 46 -14.50 0.03 12.65
CA GLN A 46 -14.94 1.40 12.94
C GLN A 46 -14.25 2.04 14.14
N PRO A 47 -13.99 1.32 15.25
CA PRO A 47 -13.31 1.92 16.40
C PRO A 47 -11.81 2.17 16.20
N VAL A 48 -11.20 1.62 15.14
CA VAL A 48 -9.77 1.77 14.86
C VAL A 48 -9.45 3.23 14.57
N LEU A 49 -8.47 3.79 15.28
CA LEU A 49 -8.01 5.16 15.02
C LEU A 49 -7.36 5.28 13.66
N CYS A 50 -7.71 6.32 12.90
CA CYS A 50 -7.12 6.59 11.58
C CYS A 50 -5.59 6.67 11.64
N ARG A 51 -5.02 7.28 12.69
CA ARG A 51 -3.57 7.33 12.91
C ARG A 51 -2.93 5.95 13.07
N ASP A 52 -3.64 5.00 13.72
CA ASP A 52 -3.12 3.65 13.92
C ASP A 52 -3.24 2.81 12.64
N ALA A 53 -4.33 2.97 11.89
CA ALA A 53 -4.49 2.38 10.57
C ALA A 53 -3.41 2.90 9.60
N ALA A 54 -3.17 4.22 9.57
CA ALA A 54 -2.13 4.84 8.76
C ALA A 54 -0.73 4.36 9.17
N ARG A 55 -0.45 4.26 10.49
CA ARG A 55 0.82 3.74 11.01
C ARG A 55 1.03 2.28 10.63
N ALA A 56 -0.02 1.46 10.65
CA ALA A 56 0.04 0.05 10.31
C ALA A 56 0.33 -0.16 8.80
N THR A 57 -0.39 0.57 7.94
CA THR A 57 -0.22 0.46 6.48
C THR A 57 1.12 0.97 5.97
N SER A 58 1.77 1.87 6.72
CA SER A 58 3.10 2.41 6.40
C SER A 58 4.25 1.74 7.18
N ALA A 59 3.99 0.62 7.87
CA ALA A 59 5.00 -0.13 8.60
C ALA A 59 5.87 -1.00 7.68
N ALA A 60 6.58 -0.34 6.74
CA ALA A 60 7.46 -1.03 5.79
C ALA A 60 8.58 -1.76 6.53
N PRO A 61 8.75 -3.08 6.30
CA PRO A 61 9.85 -3.84 6.88
C PRO A 61 11.20 -3.18 6.59
N THR A 62 12.10 -3.23 7.54
CA THR A 62 13.42 -2.59 7.59
C THR A 62 13.41 -1.09 7.93
N TYR A 63 12.34 -0.35 7.63
CA TYR A 63 12.20 1.08 7.95
C TYR A 63 11.44 1.32 9.25
N PHE A 64 10.39 0.54 9.48
CA PHE A 64 9.53 0.73 10.65
C PHE A 64 9.24 -0.57 11.39
N GLU A 65 9.06 -0.46 12.70
CA GLU A 65 8.61 -1.58 13.53
C GLU A 65 7.18 -1.99 13.16
N PRO A 66 6.86 -3.30 13.19
CA PRO A 66 5.49 -3.77 13.07
C PRO A 66 4.56 -3.12 14.09
N LYS A 67 3.32 -2.87 13.71
CA LYS A 67 2.31 -2.24 14.56
C LYS A 67 1.36 -3.29 15.15
N PRO A 68 1.38 -3.54 16.47
CA PRO A 68 0.30 -4.26 17.12
C PRO A 68 -0.99 -3.44 17.04
N LEU A 69 -2.07 -4.04 16.56
CA LEU A 69 -3.35 -3.35 16.40
C LEU A 69 -4.50 -4.35 16.49
N ASP A 70 -5.43 -4.08 17.39
CA ASP A 70 -6.67 -4.85 17.49
C ASP A 70 -7.58 -4.51 16.28
N THR A 71 -7.79 -5.49 15.44
CA THR A 71 -8.63 -5.42 14.23
C THR A 71 -9.85 -6.35 14.32
N GLY A 72 -10.35 -6.58 15.56
CA GLY A 72 -11.25 -7.67 15.91
C GLY A 72 -10.50 -8.95 16.34
N ASP A 73 -9.16 -8.88 16.34
CA ASP A 73 -8.26 -9.90 16.85
C ASP A 73 -7.10 -9.18 17.57
N PRO A 74 -7.06 -9.20 18.90
CA PRO A 74 -6.09 -8.46 19.70
C PRO A 74 -4.65 -8.99 19.54
N THR A 75 -4.47 -10.14 18.89
CA THR A 75 -3.14 -10.70 18.62
C THR A 75 -2.53 -10.22 17.32
N SER A 76 -3.24 -9.41 16.52
CA SER A 76 -2.76 -8.94 15.21
C SER A 76 -1.52 -8.05 15.34
N VAL A 77 -0.50 -8.35 14.52
CA VAL A 77 0.72 -7.56 14.38
C VAL A 77 0.92 -7.23 12.91
N LEU A 78 0.73 -5.95 12.58
CA LEU A 78 0.59 -5.48 11.22
C LEU A 78 1.88 -4.86 10.68
N ILE A 79 2.15 -5.14 9.41
CA ILE A 79 3.16 -4.48 8.58
C ILE A 79 2.50 -3.89 7.34
N ASP A 80 3.27 -3.15 6.56
CA ASP A 80 2.84 -2.48 5.33
C ASP A 80 2.07 -3.42 4.39
N GLY A 81 0.96 -2.92 3.86
CA GLY A 81 0.14 -3.63 2.89
C GLY A 81 0.79 -3.75 1.52
N GLY A 82 1.78 -2.92 1.20
CA GLY A 82 2.53 -2.95 -0.06
C GLY A 82 3.18 -4.31 -0.33
N ILE A 83 3.52 -5.06 0.72
CA ILE A 83 4.14 -6.39 0.60
C ILE A 83 3.32 -7.39 -0.25
N PHE A 84 1.99 -7.21 -0.31
CA PHE A 84 1.12 -8.06 -1.14
C PHE A 84 0.23 -7.27 -2.09
N MET A 85 0.11 -5.96 -1.88
CA MET A 85 -0.82 -5.09 -2.60
C MET A 85 -0.26 -3.67 -2.74
N ASN A 86 0.83 -3.53 -3.47
CA ASN A 86 1.46 -2.23 -3.72
C ASN A 86 0.55 -1.30 -4.55
N SER A 87 -0.37 -1.84 -5.36
CA SER A 87 -1.48 -1.11 -5.97
C SER A 87 -2.82 -1.70 -5.51
N PRO A 88 -3.61 -1.01 -4.68
CA PRO A 88 -4.87 -1.53 -4.15
C PRO A 88 -6.06 -1.39 -5.12
N SER A 89 -5.84 -0.95 -6.37
CA SER A 89 -6.89 -0.62 -7.34
C SER A 89 -7.89 -1.76 -7.61
N VAL A 90 -7.40 -3.00 -7.74
CA VAL A 90 -8.27 -4.18 -7.97
C VAL A 90 -9.16 -4.43 -6.76
N SER A 91 -8.62 -4.39 -5.56
CA SER A 91 -9.40 -4.60 -4.33
C SER A 91 -10.37 -3.45 -4.07
N ALA A 92 -9.95 -2.21 -4.34
CA ALA A 92 -10.83 -1.05 -4.25
C ALA A 92 -12.04 -1.19 -5.21
N TYR A 93 -11.78 -1.62 -6.45
CA TYR A 93 -12.84 -1.89 -7.41
C TYR A 93 -13.77 -3.02 -6.95
N ALA A 94 -13.22 -4.12 -6.46
CA ALA A 94 -14.02 -5.26 -5.98
C ALA A 94 -14.93 -4.87 -4.80
N GLU A 95 -14.41 -4.09 -3.84
CA GLU A 95 -15.22 -3.59 -2.71
C GLU A 95 -16.24 -2.55 -3.17
N ALA A 96 -15.88 -1.65 -4.09
CA ALA A 96 -16.82 -0.68 -4.65
C ALA A 96 -17.98 -1.38 -5.38
N ARG A 97 -17.71 -2.42 -6.19
CA ARG A 97 -18.77 -3.24 -6.83
C ARG A 97 -19.68 -3.92 -5.82
N LYS A 98 -19.18 -4.25 -4.65
CA LYS A 98 -19.96 -4.86 -3.57
C LYS A 98 -20.81 -3.85 -2.81
N LEU A 99 -20.29 -2.64 -2.61
CA LEU A 99 -20.99 -1.55 -1.94
C LEU A 99 -22.02 -0.87 -2.85
N PHE A 100 -21.72 -0.78 -4.14
CA PHE A 100 -22.50 -0.06 -5.15
C PHE A 100 -22.78 -0.97 -6.36
N PRO A 101 -23.60 -2.04 -6.20
CA PRO A 101 -23.74 -3.08 -7.22
C PRO A 101 -24.35 -2.58 -8.54
N GLU A 102 -25.21 -1.58 -8.48
CA GLU A 102 -25.94 -1.05 -9.65
C GLU A 102 -25.28 0.19 -10.27
N ASP A 103 -24.30 0.79 -9.56
CA ASP A 103 -23.70 2.05 -10.02
C ASP A 103 -22.58 1.80 -11.05
N PRO A 104 -22.40 2.69 -12.03
CA PRO A 104 -21.23 2.68 -12.88
C PRO A 104 -20.00 3.12 -12.07
N ILE A 105 -18.97 2.29 -12.10
CA ILE A 105 -17.71 2.57 -11.36
C ILE A 105 -16.63 2.99 -12.33
N ALA A 106 -15.95 4.08 -12.02
CA ALA A 106 -14.68 4.48 -12.59
C ALA A 106 -13.60 4.47 -11.49
N VAL A 107 -12.39 4.17 -11.85
CA VAL A 107 -11.25 4.09 -10.89
C VAL A 107 -10.13 5.01 -11.35
N LEU A 108 -9.71 5.90 -10.46
CA LEU A 108 -8.49 6.68 -10.59
C LEU A 108 -7.44 6.08 -9.64
N SER A 109 -6.35 5.59 -10.20
CA SER A 109 -5.20 5.06 -9.46
C SER A 109 -4.07 6.09 -9.46
N LEU A 110 -3.55 6.42 -8.30
CA LEU A 110 -2.43 7.35 -8.14
C LEU A 110 -1.20 6.57 -7.68
N GLY A 111 -0.10 6.69 -8.40
CA GLY A 111 1.18 6.13 -8.03
C GLY A 111 2.12 7.18 -7.45
N THR A 112 3.14 6.73 -6.74
CA THR A 112 4.14 7.58 -6.07
C THR A 112 5.40 7.81 -6.89
N GLY A 113 5.49 7.21 -8.05
CA GLY A 113 6.65 7.23 -8.93
C GLY A 113 7.06 5.81 -9.35
N GLU A 114 7.67 5.70 -10.51
CA GLU A 114 8.16 4.44 -11.07
C GLU A 114 9.60 4.62 -11.53
N LEU A 115 10.50 3.79 -11.03
CA LEU A 115 11.85 3.67 -11.57
C LEU A 115 11.87 2.73 -12.76
N THR A 116 12.55 3.16 -13.81
CA THR A 116 12.75 2.35 -15.03
C THR A 116 14.18 1.81 -15.11
N ARG A 117 14.80 1.47 -13.99
CA ARG A 117 16.16 0.90 -13.98
C ARG A 117 16.11 -0.58 -14.37
N PRO A 118 16.55 -0.95 -15.58
CA PRO A 118 16.57 -2.36 -15.95
C PRO A 118 17.66 -3.10 -15.17
N ILE A 119 17.35 -4.30 -14.74
CA ILE A 119 18.36 -5.21 -14.20
C ILE A 119 19.09 -5.85 -15.39
N ALA A 120 20.35 -5.52 -15.59
CA ALA A 120 21.13 -6.04 -16.71
C ALA A 120 21.41 -7.55 -16.53
N PHE A 121 21.24 -8.31 -17.61
CA PHE A 121 21.50 -9.76 -17.59
C PHE A 121 22.92 -10.09 -17.11
N GLU A 122 23.91 -9.33 -17.57
CA GLU A 122 25.33 -9.57 -17.22
C GLU A 122 25.63 -9.34 -15.73
N GLU A 123 24.88 -8.49 -15.07
CA GLU A 123 24.94 -8.29 -13.62
C GLU A 123 24.19 -9.41 -12.89
N ALA A 124 22.92 -9.61 -13.23
CA ALA A 124 22.05 -10.56 -12.53
C ALA A 124 22.58 -12.00 -12.57
N ARG A 125 23.21 -12.42 -13.66
CA ARG A 125 23.78 -13.77 -13.79
C ARG A 125 24.93 -14.07 -12.82
N THR A 126 25.54 -13.02 -12.25
CA THR A 126 26.66 -13.15 -11.31
C THR A 126 26.24 -13.00 -9.85
N TRP A 127 24.97 -12.63 -9.61
CA TRP A 127 24.49 -12.35 -8.26
C TRP A 127 24.36 -13.62 -7.42
N GLY A 128 24.84 -13.52 -6.18
CA GLY A 128 24.52 -14.49 -5.13
C GLY A 128 23.19 -14.17 -4.43
N SER A 129 22.80 -15.03 -3.49
CA SER A 129 21.50 -14.93 -2.79
C SER A 129 21.26 -13.57 -2.14
N ALA A 130 22.30 -12.94 -1.59
CA ALA A 130 22.14 -11.67 -0.87
C ALA A 130 21.74 -10.51 -1.81
N LEU A 131 22.33 -10.41 -3.00
CA LEU A 131 21.99 -9.39 -3.99
C LEU A 131 20.61 -9.66 -4.60
N TRP A 132 20.27 -10.93 -4.82
CA TRP A 132 18.95 -11.29 -5.33
C TRP A 132 17.82 -10.93 -4.37
N VAL A 133 18.01 -11.05 -3.04
CA VAL A 133 16.95 -10.75 -2.06
C VAL A 133 16.44 -9.31 -2.19
N MET A 134 17.34 -8.33 -2.32
CA MET A 134 16.93 -6.92 -2.46
C MET A 134 16.21 -6.67 -3.79
N SER A 135 16.85 -7.05 -4.89
CA SER A 135 16.26 -6.86 -6.23
C SER A 135 14.98 -7.65 -6.45
N LEU A 136 14.80 -8.78 -5.75
CA LEU A 136 13.58 -9.57 -5.82
C LEU A 136 12.39 -8.81 -5.20
N LEU A 137 12.60 -8.09 -4.10
CA LEU A 137 11.53 -7.28 -3.49
C LEU A 137 11.08 -6.18 -4.45
N ASP A 138 12.02 -5.48 -5.10
CA ASP A 138 11.69 -4.46 -6.10
C ASP A 138 10.90 -5.04 -7.28
N CYS A 139 11.35 -6.19 -7.81
CA CYS A 139 10.63 -6.90 -8.87
C CYS A 139 9.22 -7.34 -8.43
N MET A 140 9.04 -7.75 -7.17
CA MET A 140 7.74 -8.15 -6.65
C MET A 140 6.79 -6.96 -6.52
N PHE A 141 7.25 -5.84 -5.95
CA PHE A 141 6.42 -4.63 -5.82
C PHE A 141 6.02 -4.08 -7.18
N ASP A 142 6.97 -3.98 -8.10
CA ASP A 142 6.71 -3.55 -9.48
C ASP A 142 5.76 -4.51 -10.20
N GLY A 143 6.04 -5.81 -10.13
CA GLY A 143 5.22 -6.83 -10.77
C GLY A 143 3.78 -6.87 -10.27
N VAL A 144 3.55 -6.75 -8.96
CA VAL A 144 2.21 -6.69 -8.36
C VAL A 144 1.47 -5.43 -8.83
N SER A 145 2.15 -4.28 -8.87
CA SER A 145 1.55 -3.02 -9.34
C SER A 145 1.16 -3.08 -10.81
N LYS A 146 2.06 -3.56 -11.67
CA LYS A 146 1.82 -3.70 -13.11
C LYS A 146 0.74 -4.73 -13.43
N ALA A 147 0.68 -5.82 -12.68
CA ALA A 147 -0.39 -6.81 -12.82
C ALA A 147 -1.75 -6.22 -12.45
N ALA A 148 -1.84 -5.46 -11.36
CA ALA A 148 -3.06 -4.78 -10.95
C ALA A 148 -3.52 -3.76 -12.00
N ASP A 149 -2.59 -2.97 -12.54
CA ASP A 149 -2.86 -2.00 -13.61
C ASP A 149 -3.41 -2.68 -14.87
N HIS A 150 -2.74 -3.73 -15.33
CA HIS A 150 -3.20 -4.53 -16.48
C HIS A 150 -4.60 -5.11 -16.26
N GLN A 151 -4.87 -5.67 -15.08
CA GLN A 151 -6.19 -6.22 -14.76
C GLN A 151 -7.27 -5.13 -14.76
N MET A 152 -6.99 -3.97 -14.20
CA MET A 152 -7.94 -2.86 -14.16
C MET A 152 -8.24 -2.30 -15.55
N GLN A 153 -7.25 -2.23 -16.44
CA GLN A 153 -7.45 -1.89 -17.85
C GLN A 153 -8.39 -2.88 -18.53
N LEU A 154 -8.22 -4.17 -18.30
CA LEU A 154 -9.10 -5.20 -18.85
C LEU A 154 -10.54 -5.11 -18.30
N PHE A 155 -10.71 -4.81 -17.01
CA PHE A 155 -12.04 -4.75 -16.37
C PHE A 155 -12.83 -3.51 -16.75
N LEU A 156 -12.16 -2.37 -16.85
CA LEU A 156 -12.82 -1.07 -16.94
C LEU A 156 -12.55 -0.30 -18.23
N GLY A 157 -11.50 -0.61 -18.97
CA GLY A 157 -11.10 0.13 -20.17
C GLY A 157 -10.94 1.63 -19.87
N GLU A 158 -11.68 2.48 -20.58
CA GLU A 158 -11.61 3.94 -20.43
C GLU A 158 -12.07 4.46 -19.05
N ARG A 159 -12.74 3.63 -18.24
CA ARG A 159 -13.17 3.98 -16.88
C ARG A 159 -12.08 3.72 -15.84
N TYR A 160 -10.91 3.27 -16.25
CA TYR A 160 -9.73 3.17 -15.43
C TYR A 160 -8.66 4.13 -15.91
N GLN A 161 -8.13 4.91 -15.01
CA GLN A 161 -6.98 5.77 -15.27
C GLN A 161 -5.94 5.63 -14.17
N ARG A 162 -4.68 5.47 -14.56
CA ARG A 162 -3.54 5.51 -13.64
C ARG A 162 -2.68 6.72 -13.93
N LEU A 163 -2.45 7.52 -12.92
CA LEU A 163 -1.49 8.62 -12.94
C LEU A 163 -0.21 8.13 -12.23
N GLN A 164 0.87 8.06 -13.00
CA GLN A 164 2.17 7.59 -12.53
C GLN A 164 3.26 8.48 -13.14
N ALA A 165 4.15 9.00 -12.31
CA ALA A 165 5.32 9.73 -12.77
C ALA A 165 6.49 8.76 -12.97
N THR A 166 7.30 8.99 -14.01
CA THR A 166 8.58 8.31 -14.16
C THR A 166 9.63 9.09 -13.38
N LEU A 167 10.36 8.41 -12.48
CA LEU A 167 11.45 9.00 -11.73
C LEU A 167 12.73 8.90 -12.56
N GLU A 168 13.23 10.04 -13.06
CA GLU A 168 14.45 10.07 -13.89
C GLU A 168 15.69 10.31 -13.03
N THR A 169 15.60 11.20 -12.03
CA THR A 169 16.70 11.61 -11.17
C THR A 169 16.45 11.39 -9.70
N ALA A 170 15.18 11.36 -9.28
CA ALA A 170 14.81 11.12 -7.90
C ALA A 170 15.14 9.68 -7.47
N SER A 171 15.57 9.53 -6.22
CA SER A 171 15.71 8.23 -5.56
C SER A 171 14.34 7.66 -5.17
N ASP A 172 14.22 6.35 -5.16
CA ASP A 172 13.07 5.61 -4.62
C ASP A 172 13.30 5.11 -3.18
N ASP A 173 14.45 5.43 -2.62
CA ASP A 173 14.75 5.12 -1.22
C ASP A 173 13.81 5.92 -0.31
N MET A 174 13.02 5.22 0.52
CA MET A 174 11.98 5.83 1.37
C MET A 174 12.54 6.75 2.45
N ASP A 175 13.81 6.70 2.74
CA ASP A 175 14.51 7.54 3.72
C ASP A 175 15.42 8.61 3.08
N ASP A 176 15.44 8.72 1.76
CA ASP A 176 16.17 9.77 1.06
C ASP A 176 15.40 11.10 1.06
N ALA A 177 15.63 11.89 2.10
CA ALA A 177 15.10 13.24 2.25
C ALA A 177 16.15 14.32 1.89
N SER A 178 17.06 14.04 0.97
CA SER A 178 18.05 15.01 0.47
C SER A 178 17.37 16.13 -0.32
N GLU A 179 18.01 17.32 -0.36
CA GLU A 179 17.50 18.45 -1.15
C GLU A 179 17.43 18.14 -2.65
N GLU A 180 18.23 17.19 -3.12
CA GLU A 180 18.24 16.76 -4.52
C GLU A 180 17.05 15.85 -4.86
N ASN A 181 16.45 15.22 -3.84
CA ASN A 181 15.34 14.28 -3.98
C ASN A 181 13.96 14.88 -3.64
N ILE A 182 13.91 16.08 -3.07
CA ILE A 182 12.70 16.81 -2.72
C ILE A 182 12.45 17.96 -3.73
#